data_1897df815e43984966e7f1e9e4e0cb5c
#
_entry.id   1897df815e43984966e7f1e9e4e0cb5c
#
_cell.length_a   1.000
_cell.length_b   1.000
_cell.length_c   1.000
_cell.angle_alpha   90.00
_cell.angle_beta   90.00
_cell.angle_gamma   90.00
#
_symmetry.space_group_name_H-M   'P 1'
#
loop_
_entity.id
_entity.type
_entity.pdbx_description
1 polymer ?
#
loop_
_entity_poly.entity_id
_entity_poly.type
_entity_poly.pdbx_seq_one_letter_code
_entity_poly.pdbx_strand_id
1 'polypeptide(L)' 'MIKKLQIDRMEGALAVMTDEEEEGTCNIPAEFFGENAKEGNIFEVIFEDGKPVSAVFLKEETEAVRERIRALMAKLKKKK' A
#
# COMPACT_ATOMS: atom_id res chain seq x y z
N MET A 1 -0.83 -17.25 -5.41
CA MET A 1 0.15 -16.20 -5.69
C MET A 1 0.05 -15.09 -4.66
N ILE A 2 1.17 -14.68 -4.11
CA ILE A 2 1.20 -13.65 -3.07
C ILE A 2 1.97 -12.44 -3.59
N LYS A 3 1.39 -11.24 -3.45
CA LYS A 3 2.05 -10.02 -3.87
C LYS A 3 2.03 -8.98 -2.75
N LYS A 4 3.11 -8.24 -2.62
CA LYS A 4 3.20 -7.12 -1.70
C LYS A 4 2.79 -5.86 -2.46
N LEU A 5 1.69 -5.25 -2.04
CA LEU A 5 1.12 -4.08 -2.71
C LEU A 5 0.95 -2.93 -1.73
N GLN A 6 1.10 -1.72 -2.24
CA GLN A 6 0.91 -0.51 -1.45
C GLN A 6 -0.26 0.27 -2.01
N ILE A 7 -1.09 0.82 -1.14
CA ILE A 7 -2.22 1.65 -1.57
C ILE A 7 -1.67 3.00 -2.03
N ASP A 8 -1.80 3.28 -3.33
CA ASP A 8 -1.39 4.54 -3.92
C ASP A 8 -2.40 5.63 -3.61
N ARG A 9 -3.66 5.31 -3.82
CA ARG A 9 -4.76 6.23 -3.53
C ARG A 9 -6.08 5.46 -3.43
N MET A 10 -7.09 6.14 -2.95
CA MET A 10 -8.44 5.59 -2.89
C MET A 10 -9.30 6.25 -3.96
N GLU A 11 -10.05 5.46 -4.71
CA GLU A 11 -11.00 5.96 -5.69
C GLU A 11 -12.36 5.34 -5.42
N GLY A 12 -13.25 6.10 -4.79
CA GLY A 12 -14.55 5.59 -4.37
C GLY A 12 -14.39 4.40 -3.44
N ALA A 13 -14.98 3.28 -3.77
CA ALA A 13 -14.90 2.06 -2.98
C ALA A 13 -13.70 1.18 -3.33
N LEU A 14 -12.82 1.65 -4.21
CA LEU A 14 -11.66 0.89 -4.67
C LEU A 14 -10.36 1.45 -4.13
N ALA A 15 -9.46 0.56 -3.75
CA ALA A 15 -8.09 0.91 -3.40
C ALA A 15 -7.22 0.69 -4.63
N VAL A 16 -6.55 1.75 -5.08
CA VAL A 16 -5.63 1.66 -6.22
C VAL A 16 -4.27 1.28 -5.65
N MET A 17 -3.81 0.08 -5.99
CA MET A 17 -2.59 -0.51 -5.43
C MET A 17 -1.44 -0.50 -6.44
N THR A 18 -0.23 -0.31 -5.93
CA THR A 18 0.98 -0.39 -6.76
C THR A 18 1.87 -1.53 -6.26
N ASP A 19 2.57 -2.16 -7.20
CA ASP A 19 3.51 -3.25 -6.94
C ASP A 19 4.91 -2.73 -7.23
N GLU A 20 5.85 -2.95 -6.30
CA GLU A 20 7.22 -2.51 -6.50
C GLU A 20 7.92 -3.21 -7.66
N GLU A 21 7.51 -4.44 -7.96
CA GLU A 21 8.15 -5.25 -8.99
C GLU A 21 7.56 -5.08 -10.38
N GLU A 22 6.31 -4.68 -10.47
CA GLU A 22 5.62 -4.54 -11.75
C GLU A 22 5.10 -3.11 -11.94
N GLU A 23 5.22 -2.60 -13.14
CA GLU A 23 4.66 -1.30 -13.48
C GLU A 23 3.14 -1.45 -13.62
N GLY A 24 2.44 -0.42 -13.23
CA GLY A 24 0.98 -0.39 -13.34
C GLY A 24 0.29 -0.45 -11.98
N THR A 25 -1.01 -0.42 -12.03
CA THR A 25 -1.83 -0.42 -10.83
C THR A 25 -2.83 -1.56 -10.83
N CYS A 26 -3.29 -1.91 -9.64
CA CYS A 26 -4.30 -2.95 -9.46
C CYS A 26 -5.40 -2.36 -8.58
N ASN A 27 -6.64 -2.51 -8.99
CA ASN A 27 -7.78 -2.01 -8.22
C ASN A 27 -8.40 -3.14 -7.41
N ILE A 28 -8.44 -2.97 -6.10
CA ILE A 28 -8.99 -3.98 -5.19
C ILE A 28 -10.06 -3.32 -4.32
N PRO A 29 -11.22 -3.96 -4.13
CA PRO A 29 -12.25 -3.37 -3.27
C PRO A 29 -11.71 -3.04 -1.89
N ALA A 30 -11.97 -1.82 -1.41
CA ALA A 30 -11.48 -1.35 -0.12
C ALA A 30 -11.94 -2.22 1.04
N GLU A 31 -13.05 -2.93 0.89
CA GLU A 31 -13.57 -3.82 1.92
C GLU A 31 -12.61 -4.94 2.32
N PHE A 32 -11.67 -5.30 1.42
CA PHE A 32 -10.65 -6.30 1.75
C PHE A 32 -9.69 -5.81 2.83
N PHE A 33 -9.56 -4.51 2.97
CA PHE A 33 -8.58 -3.91 3.87
C PHE A 33 -9.20 -3.34 5.16
N GLY A 34 -10.52 -3.20 5.20
CA GLY A 34 -11.22 -2.69 6.36
C GLY A 34 -10.73 -1.31 6.80
N GLU A 35 -10.45 -1.17 8.08
CA GLU A 35 -9.99 0.10 8.65
C GLU A 35 -8.62 0.54 8.12
N ASN A 36 -7.87 -0.39 7.56
CA ASN A 36 -6.52 -0.12 7.07
C ASN A 36 -6.49 0.28 5.60
N ALA A 37 -7.65 0.53 4.99
CA ALA A 37 -7.75 0.98 3.60
C ALA A 37 -7.40 2.47 3.50
N LYS A 38 -6.13 2.78 3.66
CA LYS A 38 -5.62 4.16 3.65
C LYS A 38 -4.40 4.28 2.76
N GLU A 39 -4.23 5.46 2.16
CA GLU A 39 -3.06 5.74 1.33
C GLU A 39 -1.75 5.46 2.08
N GLY A 40 -0.83 4.83 1.39
CA GLY A 40 0.48 4.51 1.92
C GLY A 40 0.58 3.19 2.67
N ASN A 41 -0.54 2.59 3.03
CA ASN A 41 -0.52 1.30 3.74
C ASN A 41 -0.10 0.18 2.81
N ILE A 42 0.71 -0.74 3.34
CA ILE A 42 1.26 -1.87 2.58
C ILE A 42 0.59 -3.16 3.02
N PHE A 43 0.20 -3.96 2.04
CA PHE A 43 -0.48 -5.24 2.29
C PHE A 43 0.17 -6.36 1.52
N GLU A 44 0.12 -7.54 2.10
CA GLU A 44 0.44 -8.77 1.40
C GLU A 44 -0.89 -9.35 0.93
N VAL A 45 -1.10 -9.37 -0.38
CA VAL A 45 -2.37 -9.80 -0.97
C VAL A 45 -2.21 -11.17 -1.60
N ILE A 46 -3.09 -12.08 -1.25
CA ILE A 46 -3.10 -13.44 -1.78
C ILE A 46 -4.11 -13.51 -2.91
N PHE A 47 -3.64 -13.99 -4.06
CA PHE A 47 -4.48 -14.14 -5.25
C PHE A 47 -4.69 -15.61 -5.60
N GLU A 48 -5.90 -15.95 -6.01
CA GLU A 48 -6.22 -17.25 -6.58
C GLU A 48 -6.98 -17.03 -7.87
N ASP A 49 -6.53 -17.68 -8.94
CA ASP A 49 -7.13 -17.56 -10.27
C ASP A 49 -7.26 -16.09 -10.73
N GLY A 50 -6.23 -15.28 -10.40
CA GLY A 50 -6.20 -13.89 -10.77
C GLY A 50 -7.06 -12.96 -9.93
N LYS A 51 -7.68 -13.48 -8.87
CA LYS A 51 -8.55 -12.69 -8.00
C LYS A 51 -8.01 -12.60 -6.58
N PRO A 52 -8.10 -11.43 -5.93
CA PRO A 52 -7.67 -11.33 -4.54
C PRO A 52 -8.64 -12.09 -3.64
N VAL A 53 -8.09 -12.92 -2.75
CA VAL A 53 -8.90 -13.69 -1.80
C VAL A 53 -8.62 -13.32 -0.35
N SER A 54 -7.46 -12.70 -0.08
CA SER A 54 -7.08 -12.32 1.27
C SER A 54 -6.04 -11.21 1.24
N ALA A 55 -6.01 -10.40 2.28
CA ALA A 55 -5.04 -9.33 2.42
C ALA A 55 -4.58 -9.25 3.88
N VAL A 56 -3.27 -9.12 4.08
CA VAL A 56 -2.67 -8.97 5.41
C VAL A 56 -1.97 -7.63 5.50
N PHE A 57 -2.32 -6.83 6.49
CA PHE A 57 -1.71 -5.53 6.70
C PHE A 57 -0.28 -5.68 7.24
N LEU A 58 0.67 -5.11 6.52
CA LEU A 58 2.08 -5.14 6.90
C LEU A 58 2.41 -3.85 7.66
N LYS A 59 2.02 -3.81 8.92
CA LYS A 59 2.15 -2.63 9.75
C LYS A 59 3.60 -2.15 9.89
N GLU A 60 4.51 -3.07 10.17
CA GLU A 60 5.92 -2.71 10.36
C GLU A 60 6.54 -2.10 9.11
N GLU A 61 6.26 -2.69 7.95
CA GLU A 61 6.77 -2.16 6.69
C GLU A 61 6.16 -0.81 6.35
N THR A 62 4.87 -0.65 6.64
CA THR A 62 4.19 0.62 6.43
C THR A 62 4.81 1.73 7.29
N GLU A 63 5.06 1.43 8.55
CA GLU A 63 5.68 2.39 9.47
C GLU A 63 7.10 2.73 9.07
N ALA A 64 7.87 1.75 8.60
CA ALA A 64 9.24 1.97 8.15
C ALA A 64 9.28 2.94 6.96
N VAL A 65 8.36 2.78 6.01
CA VAL A 65 8.28 3.67 4.86
C VAL A 65 7.90 5.08 5.30
N ARG A 66 6.94 5.20 6.19
CA ARG A 66 6.51 6.50 6.72
C ARG A 66 7.63 7.22 7.47
N GLU A 67 8.38 6.49 8.27
CA GLU A 67 9.52 7.06 8.98
C GLU A 67 10.60 7.55 8.04
N ARG A 68 10.86 6.77 6.98
CA ARG A 68 11.84 7.16 5.97
C ARG A 68 11.43 8.45 5.27
N ILE A 69 10.17 8.56 4.89
CA ILE A 69 9.64 9.76 4.25
C ILE A 69 9.72 10.94 5.19
N ARG A 70 9.37 10.75 6.46
CA ARG A 70 9.44 11.79 7.49
C ARG A 70 10.86 12.29 7.68
N ALA A 71 11.82 11.37 7.71
CA ALA A 71 13.24 11.73 7.85
C ALA A 71 13.72 12.54 6.66
N LEU A 72 13.33 12.17 5.45
CA LEU A 72 13.69 12.92 4.23
C LEU A 72 13.09 14.32 4.25
N MET A 73 11.85 14.44 4.67
CA MET A 73 11.20 15.75 4.77
C MET A 73 11.85 16.64 5.82
N ALA A 74 12.27 16.07 6.94
CA ALA A 74 12.97 16.81 7.98
C ALA A 74 14.31 17.34 7.47
N LYS A 75 15.02 16.53 6.66
CA LYS A 75 16.26 16.96 6.04
C LYS A 75 16.06 18.12 5.09
N LEU A 76 15.01 18.06 4.28
CA LEU A 76 14.69 19.12 3.35
C LEU A 76 14.36 20.43 4.06
N LYS A 77 13.68 20.36 5.18
CA LYS A 77 13.36 21.55 5.98
C LYS A 77 14.60 22.19 6.60
N LYS A 78 15.61 21.40 6.91
CA LYS A 78 16.85 21.92 7.51
C LYS A 78 17.77 22.59 6.51
N LYS A 79 17.53 22.43 5.25
CA LYS A 79 18.37 22.98 4.19
C LYS A 79 17.94 24.36 3.70
N LYS A 80 17.43 25.15 4.52
CA LYS A 80 17.13 26.54 4.11
C LYS A 80 18.33 27.43 4.21
#